data_6eb7a314ba38962a57361744203e635f
#
_entry.id   6eb7a314ba38962a57361744203e635f
#
_cell.length_a   1.000
_cell.length_b   1.000
_cell.length_c   1.000
_cell.angle_alpha   90.00
_cell.angle_beta   90.00
_cell.angle_gamma   90.00
#
_symmetry.space_group_name_H-M   'P 1'
#
loop_
_entity.id
_entity.type
_entity.pdbx_description
1 polymer ?
#
loop_
_entity_poly.entity_id
_entity_poly.type
_entity_poly.pdbx_seq_one_letter_code
_entity_poly.pdbx_strand_id
1 'polypeptide(L)'
;MDSMTLTKHVDAPLEATFAAFSDLDRAADNISGIVSIERLDSGPMRAGSRWRETRMMMKREATEELEVSEFLHNQHYTVVCDSCGSNITSTFRFVPRGDATDVVLELAVNPTTFMAKMLSPLGKLMMGAMRTCMQQDMDELALVAEGQMFSAGA
;
A
#
# COMPACT_ATOMS: atom_id res chain seq x y z
N MET A 1 17.29 6.82 -7.96
CA MET A 1 16.06 6.72 -7.20
C MET A 1 14.86 6.86 -8.12
N ASP A 2 13.98 5.89 -8.11
CA ASP A 2 12.76 5.94 -8.91
C ASP A 2 11.58 6.26 -8.01
N SER A 3 10.62 7.02 -8.53
CA SER A 3 9.43 7.39 -7.77
C SER A 3 8.21 7.42 -8.67
N MET A 4 7.04 7.28 -8.05
CA MET A 4 5.78 7.44 -8.75
C MET A 4 4.75 8.02 -7.80
N THR A 5 3.74 8.66 -8.37
CA THR A 5 2.60 9.18 -7.64
C THR A 5 1.32 8.65 -8.28
N LEU A 6 0.46 8.07 -7.48
CA LEU A 6 -0.86 7.59 -7.91
C LEU A 6 -1.91 8.31 -7.08
N THR A 7 -3.03 8.66 -7.71
CA THR A 7 -4.14 9.30 -7.01
C THR A 7 -5.42 8.52 -7.30
N LYS A 8 -6.19 8.23 -6.25
CA LYS A 8 -7.49 7.58 -6.37
C LYS A 8 -8.54 8.43 -5.70
N HIS A 9 -9.55 8.81 -6.47
CA HIS A 9 -10.74 9.46 -5.92
C HIS A 9 -11.66 8.40 -5.32
N VAL A 10 -12.07 8.59 -4.08
CA VAL A 10 -12.91 7.65 -3.33
C VAL A 10 -14.19 8.36 -2.93
N ASP A 11 -15.33 7.80 -3.30
CA ASP A 11 -16.66 8.37 -2.97
C ASP A 11 -17.08 7.94 -1.57
N ALA A 12 -16.26 8.31 -0.59
CA ALA A 12 -16.51 8.04 0.82
C ALA A 12 -15.84 9.14 1.65
N PRO A 13 -16.38 9.45 2.83
CA PRO A 13 -15.79 10.47 3.69
C PRO A 13 -14.41 10.06 4.20
N LEU A 14 -13.68 11.03 4.71
CA LEU A 14 -12.29 10.86 5.14
C LEU A 14 -12.13 9.71 6.14
N GLU A 15 -12.97 9.63 7.16
CA GLU A 15 -12.88 8.63 8.20
C GLU A 15 -13.05 7.21 7.66
N ALA A 16 -14.04 7.02 6.78
CA ALA A 16 -14.31 5.70 6.19
C ALA A 16 -13.18 5.30 5.24
N THR A 17 -12.66 6.24 4.47
CA THR A 17 -11.56 6.00 3.53
C THR A 17 -10.28 5.64 4.28
N PHE A 18 -9.92 6.42 5.28
CA PHE A 18 -8.73 6.16 6.08
C PHE A 18 -8.85 4.80 6.79
N ALA A 19 -10.02 4.50 7.36
CA ALA A 19 -10.24 3.21 8.03
C ALA A 19 -10.05 2.04 7.08
N ALA A 20 -10.58 2.11 5.86
CA ALA A 20 -10.43 1.04 4.88
C ALA A 20 -8.97 0.84 4.46
N PHE A 21 -8.23 1.93 4.25
CA PHE A 21 -6.85 1.87 3.78
C PHE A 21 -5.85 1.49 4.90
N SER A 22 -6.24 1.60 6.15
CA SER A 22 -5.36 1.29 7.30
C SER A 22 -5.76 0.03 8.06
N ASP A 23 -6.70 -0.74 7.55
CA ASP A 23 -7.20 -1.96 8.19
C ASP A 23 -6.29 -3.14 7.87
N LEU A 24 -5.27 -3.34 8.68
CA LEU A 24 -4.31 -4.42 8.49
C LEU A 24 -4.92 -5.80 8.68
N ASP A 25 -5.89 -5.93 9.57
CA ASP A 25 -6.50 -7.23 9.88
C ASP A 25 -7.35 -7.76 8.73
N ARG A 26 -7.86 -6.88 7.88
CA ARG A 26 -8.67 -7.26 6.72
C ARG A 26 -7.97 -7.06 5.38
N ALA A 27 -6.72 -6.60 5.39
CA ALA A 27 -6.01 -6.28 4.16
C ALA A 27 -5.93 -7.48 3.20
N ALA A 28 -5.65 -8.68 3.71
CA ALA A 28 -5.57 -9.87 2.88
C ALA A 28 -6.93 -10.24 2.26
N ASP A 29 -8.02 -9.96 2.97
CA ASP A 29 -9.37 -10.21 2.45
C ASP A 29 -9.79 -9.16 1.42
N ASN A 30 -9.36 -7.92 1.62
CA ASN A 30 -9.79 -6.78 0.82
C ASN A 30 -8.94 -6.55 -0.43
N ILE A 31 -7.68 -7.01 -0.41
CA ILE A 31 -6.73 -6.80 -1.50
C ILE A 31 -6.40 -8.13 -2.14
N SER A 32 -6.84 -8.32 -3.37
CA SER A 32 -6.71 -9.60 -4.06
C SER A 32 -5.25 -10.00 -4.35
N GLY A 33 -4.35 -9.03 -4.49
CA GLY A 33 -2.94 -9.29 -4.74
C GLY A 33 -2.19 -9.82 -3.52
N ILE A 34 -2.78 -9.70 -2.33
CA ILE A 34 -2.16 -10.19 -1.09
C ILE A 34 -2.61 -11.62 -0.84
N VAL A 35 -1.65 -12.53 -0.72
CA VAL A 35 -1.90 -13.93 -0.42
C VAL A 35 -2.14 -14.12 1.08
N SER A 36 -1.30 -13.50 1.92
CA SER A 36 -1.43 -13.59 3.36
C SER A 36 -0.71 -12.44 4.06
N ILE A 37 -1.14 -12.14 5.27
CA ILE A 37 -0.48 -11.19 6.17
C ILE A 37 -0.28 -11.86 7.52
N GLU A 38 0.95 -11.82 8.01
CA GLU A 38 1.29 -12.22 9.37
C GLU A 38 1.61 -10.97 10.17
N ARG A 39 0.74 -10.62 11.11
CA ARG A 39 0.97 -9.46 11.98
C ARG A 39 2.09 -9.77 12.96
N LEU A 40 3.07 -8.88 13.05
CA LEU A 40 4.16 -8.99 14.03
C LEU A 40 3.87 -8.17 15.29
N ASP A 41 2.79 -7.41 15.27
CA ASP A 41 2.22 -6.72 16.42
C ASP A 41 0.69 -6.88 16.33
N SER A 42 -0.06 -6.17 17.16
CA SER A 42 -1.51 -6.26 17.16
C SER A 42 -2.13 -4.88 17.38
N GLY A 43 -3.45 -4.79 17.16
CA GLY A 43 -4.19 -3.57 17.32
C GLY A 43 -4.24 -2.72 16.07
N PRO A 44 -4.83 -1.51 16.16
CA PRO A 44 -4.92 -0.61 15.01
C PRO A 44 -3.55 -0.19 14.51
N MET A 45 -3.49 0.16 13.22
CA MET A 45 -2.25 0.67 12.62
C MET A 45 -1.77 1.91 13.37
N ARG A 46 -0.47 1.96 13.61
CA ARG A 46 0.21 3.09 14.27
C ARG A 46 1.67 3.12 13.85
N ALA A 47 2.40 4.16 14.20
CA ALA A 47 3.84 4.17 13.99
C ALA A 47 4.45 2.99 14.73
N GLY A 48 5.30 2.21 14.05
CA GLY A 48 5.91 1.02 14.58
C GLY A 48 5.16 -0.27 14.27
N SER A 49 3.96 -0.22 13.73
CA SER A 49 3.23 -1.42 13.28
C SER A 49 4.06 -2.18 12.25
N ARG A 50 4.13 -3.50 12.39
CA ARG A 50 4.94 -4.36 11.52
C ARG A 50 4.17 -5.62 11.15
N TRP A 51 4.41 -6.08 9.91
CA TRP A 51 3.81 -7.32 9.42
C TRP A 51 4.66 -7.92 8.32
N ARG A 52 4.46 -9.22 8.06
CA ARG A 52 4.96 -9.88 6.86
C ARG A 52 3.84 -10.05 5.88
N GLU A 53 4.05 -9.60 4.67
CA GLU A 53 3.06 -9.66 3.61
C GLU A 53 3.58 -10.57 2.52
N THR A 54 2.78 -11.58 2.16
CA THR A 54 3.04 -12.42 0.99
C THR A 54 2.11 -11.98 -0.11
N ARG A 55 2.68 -11.67 -1.26
CA ARG A 55 1.97 -11.08 -2.38
C ARG A 55 2.35 -11.78 -3.68
N MET A 56 1.39 -11.88 -4.59
CA MET A 56 1.68 -12.30 -5.95
C MET A 56 2.17 -11.08 -6.74
N MET A 57 3.37 -11.20 -7.30
CA MET A 57 3.92 -10.15 -8.15
C MET A 57 4.66 -10.83 -9.31
N MET A 58 4.30 -10.46 -10.55
CA MET A 58 4.89 -11.05 -11.76
C MET A 58 4.81 -12.59 -11.75
N LYS A 59 3.64 -13.12 -11.35
CA LYS A 59 3.33 -14.56 -11.29
C LYS A 59 4.16 -15.33 -10.26
N ARG A 60 4.76 -14.66 -9.29
CA ARG A 60 5.52 -15.28 -8.21
C ARG A 60 5.06 -14.76 -6.87
N GLU A 61 5.13 -15.60 -5.85
CA GLU A 61 4.92 -15.17 -4.49
C GLU A 61 6.21 -14.54 -3.96
N ALA A 62 6.06 -13.40 -3.30
CA ALA A 62 7.15 -12.73 -2.62
C ALA A 62 6.67 -12.34 -1.22
N THR A 63 7.52 -12.56 -0.23
CA THR A 63 7.21 -12.21 1.17
C THR A 63 8.15 -11.10 1.61
N GLU A 64 7.58 -10.03 2.14
CA GLU A 64 8.33 -8.87 2.60
C GLU A 64 7.87 -8.48 4.00
N GLU A 65 8.78 -7.94 4.79
CA GLU A 65 8.46 -7.36 6.09
C GLU A 65 8.29 -5.87 5.92
N LEU A 66 7.16 -5.35 6.39
CA LEU A 66 6.80 -3.95 6.27
C LEU A 66 6.64 -3.32 7.65
N GLU A 67 6.93 -2.04 7.73
CA GLU A 67 6.80 -1.27 8.96
C GLU A 67 6.22 0.10 8.67
N VAL A 68 5.33 0.56 9.56
CA VAL A 68 4.81 1.93 9.50
C VAL A 68 5.82 2.83 10.20
N SER A 69 6.45 3.72 9.44
CA SER A 69 7.45 4.66 9.98
C SER A 69 6.84 5.97 10.46
N GLU A 70 5.71 6.36 9.88
CA GLU A 70 4.98 7.57 10.26
C GLU A 70 3.50 7.31 10.22
N PHE A 71 2.76 7.89 11.15
CA PHE A 71 1.31 7.72 11.21
C PHE A 71 0.68 8.96 11.82
N LEU A 72 -0.25 9.58 11.09
CA LEU A 72 -1.06 10.67 11.59
C LEU A 72 -2.51 10.38 11.20
N HIS A 73 -3.35 10.09 12.19
CA HIS A 73 -4.72 9.63 12.01
C HIS A 73 -5.51 10.55 11.08
N ASN A 74 -6.20 9.96 10.10
CA ASN A 74 -7.01 10.65 9.09
C ASN A 74 -6.22 11.61 8.19
N GLN A 75 -4.90 11.56 8.19
CA GLN A 75 -4.08 12.43 7.35
C GLN A 75 -3.12 11.67 6.46
N HIS A 76 -2.20 10.91 7.04
CA HIS A 76 -1.25 10.14 6.25
C HIS A 76 -0.60 9.03 7.06
N TYR A 77 -0.06 8.03 6.35
CA TYR A 77 0.89 7.10 6.94
C TYR A 77 1.93 6.70 5.90
N THR A 78 3.11 6.33 6.39
CA THR A 78 4.23 5.90 5.55
C THR A 78 4.62 4.48 5.93
N VAL A 79 4.74 3.63 4.92
CA VAL A 79 5.18 2.24 5.05
C VAL A 79 6.55 2.11 4.42
N VAL A 80 7.47 1.48 5.13
CA VAL A 80 8.83 1.24 4.62
C VAL A 80 9.09 -0.27 4.53
N CYS A 81 9.89 -0.64 3.55
CA CYS A 81 10.21 -2.03 3.28
C CYS A 81 11.58 -2.10 2.59
N ASP A 82 12.41 -3.06 3.00
CA ASP A 82 13.64 -3.38 2.27
C ASP A 82 13.39 -4.63 1.44
N SER A 83 13.53 -4.51 0.13
CA SER A 83 13.23 -5.59 -0.79
C SER A 83 14.25 -5.63 -1.92
N CYS A 84 14.82 -6.80 -2.16
CA CYS A 84 15.73 -7.05 -3.29
C CYS A 84 16.87 -6.02 -3.40
N GLY A 85 17.42 -5.58 -2.26
CA GLY A 85 18.50 -4.60 -2.23
C GLY A 85 18.07 -3.17 -2.47
N SER A 86 16.78 -2.89 -2.31
CA SER A 86 16.22 -1.55 -2.44
C SER A 86 15.42 -1.20 -1.20
N ASN A 87 15.41 0.08 -0.85
CA ASN A 87 14.54 0.62 0.18
C ASN A 87 13.30 1.20 -0.50
N ILE A 88 12.12 0.72 -0.10
CA ILE A 88 10.86 1.15 -0.69
C ILE A 88 10.08 1.93 0.37
N THR A 89 9.69 3.15 0.04
CA THR A 89 8.90 4.01 0.91
C THR A 89 7.59 4.33 0.21
N SER A 90 6.48 4.05 0.88
CA SER A 90 5.13 4.31 0.37
C SER A 90 4.41 5.22 1.35
N THR A 91 4.06 6.43 0.90
CA THR A 91 3.32 7.39 1.72
C THR A 91 1.92 7.55 1.15
N PHE A 92 0.92 7.27 1.97
CA PHE A 92 -0.49 7.46 1.64
C PHE A 92 -0.99 8.72 2.31
N ARG A 93 -1.44 9.69 1.51
CA ARG A 93 -2.04 10.94 2.00
C ARG A 93 -3.51 10.96 1.68
N PHE A 94 -4.31 11.41 2.62
CA PHE A 94 -5.77 11.42 2.52
C PHE A 94 -6.25 12.86 2.53
N VAL A 95 -6.78 13.31 1.38
CA VAL A 95 -7.17 14.71 1.18
C VAL A 95 -8.69 14.78 1.08
N PRO A 96 -9.37 15.40 2.06
CA PRO A 96 -10.83 15.51 1.99
C PRO A 96 -11.29 16.39 0.82
N ARG A 97 -12.35 15.94 0.16
CA ARG A 97 -12.99 16.63 -0.97
C ARG A 97 -14.51 16.67 -0.72
N GLY A 98 -14.96 17.49 0.22
CA GLY A 98 -16.34 17.46 0.65
C GLY A 98 -16.68 16.13 1.31
N ASP A 99 -17.65 15.41 0.74
CA ASP A 99 -18.07 14.09 1.23
C ASP A 99 -17.22 12.96 0.63
N ALA A 100 -16.25 13.30 -0.19
CA ALA A 100 -15.35 12.34 -0.82
C ALA A 100 -13.92 12.55 -0.34
N THR A 101 -13.00 11.69 -0.78
CA THR A 101 -11.59 11.73 -0.37
C THR A 101 -10.72 11.38 -1.56
N ASP A 102 -9.65 12.14 -1.76
CA ASP A 102 -8.59 11.75 -2.69
C ASP A 102 -7.46 11.09 -1.89
N VAL A 103 -7.08 9.88 -2.30
CA VAL A 103 -5.94 9.17 -1.72
C VAL A 103 -4.78 9.32 -2.67
N VAL A 104 -3.69 9.90 -2.19
CA VAL A 104 -2.47 10.11 -2.97
C VAL A 104 -1.38 9.20 -2.43
N LEU A 105 -0.91 8.29 -3.26
CA LEU A 105 0.21 7.40 -2.92
C LEU A 105 1.46 7.92 -3.59
N GLU A 106 2.46 8.23 -2.77
CA GLU A 106 3.80 8.58 -3.23
C GLU A 106 4.71 7.40 -2.90
N LEU A 107 5.25 6.75 -3.93
CA LEU A 107 6.10 5.59 -3.77
C LEU A 107 7.49 5.89 -4.30
N ALA A 108 8.50 5.64 -3.48
CA ALA A 108 9.91 5.86 -3.85
C ALA A 108 10.69 4.56 -3.64
N VAL A 109 11.49 4.20 -4.64
CA VAL A 109 12.38 3.04 -4.60
C VAL A 109 13.81 3.54 -4.68
N ASN A 110 14.60 3.26 -3.65
CA ASN A 110 15.97 3.70 -3.54
C ASN A 110 16.90 2.48 -3.49
N PRO A 111 17.66 2.19 -4.57
CA PRO A 111 18.61 1.07 -4.54
C PRO A 111 19.68 1.29 -3.48
N THR A 112 19.87 0.30 -2.61
CA THR A 112 20.84 0.38 -1.51
C THR A 112 22.06 -0.50 -1.73
N THR A 113 21.99 -1.48 -2.65
CA THR A 113 23.11 -2.36 -2.95
C THR A 113 23.69 -2.06 -4.31
N PHE A 114 24.95 -2.44 -4.50
CA PHE A 114 25.63 -2.29 -5.78
C PHE A 114 24.92 -3.08 -6.90
N MET A 115 24.49 -4.29 -6.59
CA MET A 115 23.76 -5.12 -7.56
C MET A 115 22.46 -4.49 -8.01
N ALA A 116 21.70 -3.93 -7.07
CA ALA A 116 20.44 -3.25 -7.39
C ALA A 116 20.69 -2.03 -8.28
N LYS A 117 21.78 -1.29 -8.02
CA LYS A 117 22.14 -0.13 -8.84
C LYS A 117 22.52 -0.53 -10.24
N MET A 118 23.22 -1.65 -10.40
CA MET A 118 23.61 -2.15 -11.71
C MET A 118 22.44 -2.66 -12.54
N LEU A 119 21.37 -3.10 -11.87
CA LEU A 119 20.16 -3.62 -12.54
C LEU A 119 19.10 -2.54 -12.76
N SER A 120 19.50 -1.26 -12.75
CA SER A 120 18.55 -0.16 -12.88
C SER A 120 17.68 -0.19 -14.15
N PRO A 121 18.12 -0.69 -15.32
CA PRO A 121 17.20 -0.87 -16.45
C PRO A 121 16.07 -1.86 -16.17
N LEU A 122 16.35 -2.90 -15.39
CA LEU A 122 15.34 -3.84 -14.93
C LEU A 122 14.40 -3.20 -13.91
N GLY A 123 14.90 -2.17 -13.21
CA GLY A 123 14.12 -1.41 -12.25
C GLY A 123 12.90 -0.74 -12.86
N LYS A 124 13.00 -0.27 -14.11
CA LYS A 124 11.86 0.35 -14.80
C LYS A 124 10.72 -0.64 -15.03
N LEU A 125 11.06 -1.89 -15.34
CA LEU A 125 10.08 -2.95 -15.49
C LEU A 125 9.39 -3.25 -14.15
N MET A 126 10.18 -3.29 -13.07
CA MET A 126 9.66 -3.50 -11.72
C MET A 126 8.76 -2.36 -11.30
N MET A 127 9.12 -1.10 -11.61
CA MET A 127 8.27 0.05 -11.30
C MET A 127 6.93 -0.03 -12.00
N GLY A 128 6.91 -0.49 -13.25
CA GLY A 128 5.66 -0.70 -13.98
C GLY A 128 4.78 -1.74 -13.31
N ALA A 129 5.38 -2.85 -12.88
CA ALA A 129 4.65 -3.90 -12.15
C ALA A 129 4.11 -3.39 -10.81
N MET A 130 4.91 -2.61 -10.10
CA MET A 130 4.48 -2.01 -8.82
C MET A 130 3.35 -1.02 -9.02
N ARG A 131 3.41 -0.21 -10.07
CA ARG A 131 2.33 0.73 -10.40
C ARG A 131 1.01 0.00 -10.60
N THR A 132 1.04 -1.08 -11.39
CA THR A 132 -0.16 -1.89 -11.65
C THR A 132 -0.72 -2.48 -10.37
N CYS A 133 0.14 -3.06 -9.53
CA CYS A 133 -0.27 -3.64 -8.25
C CYS A 133 -0.88 -2.59 -7.32
N MET A 134 -0.21 -1.45 -7.18
CA MET A 134 -0.68 -0.41 -6.27
C MET A 134 -1.99 0.21 -6.76
N GLN A 135 -2.13 0.39 -8.06
CA GLN A 135 -3.36 0.91 -8.62
C GLN A 135 -4.53 -0.03 -8.34
N GLN A 136 -4.33 -1.32 -8.53
CA GLN A 136 -5.35 -2.32 -8.23
C GLN A 136 -5.69 -2.35 -6.74
N ASP A 137 -4.69 -2.27 -5.88
CA ASP A 137 -4.91 -2.22 -4.43
C ASP A 137 -5.78 -1.01 -4.05
N MET A 138 -5.46 0.16 -4.60
CA MET A 138 -6.20 1.38 -4.29
C MET A 138 -7.63 1.31 -4.81
N ASP A 139 -7.83 0.72 -5.99
CA ASP A 139 -9.17 0.52 -6.55
C ASP A 139 -10.01 -0.39 -5.64
N GLU A 140 -9.42 -1.48 -5.17
CA GLU A 140 -10.12 -2.43 -4.30
C GLU A 140 -10.43 -1.84 -2.93
N LEU A 141 -9.48 -1.12 -2.34
CA LEU A 141 -9.69 -0.45 -1.05
C LEU A 141 -10.72 0.68 -1.16
N ALA A 142 -10.76 1.36 -2.30
CA ALA A 142 -11.80 2.36 -2.55
C ALA A 142 -13.19 1.75 -2.52
N LEU A 143 -13.36 0.57 -3.12
CA LEU A 143 -14.64 -0.14 -3.10
C LEU A 143 -15.04 -0.50 -1.67
N VAL A 144 -14.10 -0.91 -0.84
CA VAL A 144 -14.37 -1.20 0.57
C VAL A 144 -14.84 0.07 1.29
N ALA A 145 -14.13 1.18 1.10
CA ALA A 145 -14.49 2.44 1.73
C ALA A 145 -15.88 2.92 1.30
N GLU A 146 -16.24 2.68 0.04
CA GLU A 146 -17.55 3.04 -0.52
C GLU A 146 -18.66 2.08 -0.12
N GLY A 147 -18.33 1.01 0.62
CA GLY A 147 -19.29 0.03 1.08
C GLY A 147 -19.76 -0.98 0.03
N GLN A 148 -19.21 -0.94 -1.16
CA GLN A 148 -19.65 -1.81 -2.26
C GLN A 148 -19.28 -3.28 -2.04
N MET A 149 -18.12 -3.54 -1.43
CA MET A 149 -17.68 -4.91 -1.12
C MET A 149 -18.62 -5.58 -0.12
N PHE A 150 -19.08 -4.82 0.88
CA PHE A 150 -20.01 -5.34 1.88
C PHE A 150 -21.38 -5.62 1.28
N SER A 151 -21.84 -4.78 0.38
CA SER A 151 -23.10 -4.98 -0.31
C SER A 151 -23.10 -6.25 -1.14
N ALA A 152 -21.98 -6.57 -1.78
CA ALA A 152 -21.82 -7.79 -2.57
C ALA A 152 -21.74 -9.02 -1.68
N GLY A 153 -21.24 -8.89 -0.45
CA GLY A 153 -21.11 -9.99 0.51
C GLY A 153 -22.34 -10.24 1.34
N ALA A 154 -23.28 -9.33 1.29
CA ALA A 154 -24.54 -9.49 2.00
C ALA A 154 -25.50 -10.35 1.21
#